data_7c5dc6ab907435d56c349a1f8f2eef71
#
_entry.id   7c5dc6ab907435d56c349a1f8f2eef71
#
_cell.length_a   1.000
_cell.length_b   1.000
_cell.length_c   1.000
_cell.angle_alpha   90.00
_cell.angle_beta   90.00
_cell.angle_gamma   90.00
#
_symmetry.space_group_name_H-M   'P 1'
#
loop_
_entity.id
_entity.type
_entity.pdbx_description
1 polymer ?
#
loop_
_entity_poly.entity_id
_entity_poly.type
_entity_poly.pdbx_seq_one_letter_code
_entity_poly.pdbx_strand_id
1 'polypeptide(L)'
;MIPPPDLTQRAAHLLATLDSNPTSSNTYNTAFIAGLRDVAGTPLFPQALDWLRHHQHADGSWGGTLPVPVDRLVSTLAAVASLSQYDEPWAKSAVQAGVDYLWGHSEDWRTSPHQTSAFELAVPYLLDQGRRAGLNLPAERFTDIEQLRTAKLGRLPAVLPSEAPSPLLYSAELVSPQLLARQAERFQAEDGSIGCSPAATAALCHHGDNPAAERFLRRLAARSPDGGFPELAPIEIFILGWALYPIVRAGLRPVGIDRHLATLRDILDTDGLVTMSATFPLPDADDTAMAMTILHRAGTDVTPYLPHLLTFERDSYFTCYEFERDGSVAVNARIAEAFSSEPQRYAPQIEKAAGYIADQRIDGAYWYDKWHTSPYYATAHVAFGLASTTPKLLETTAQWLRETQHPNGSWGAAQGQPEETAYAVLALDALVQAGLATDISPLTRAYAYLCHHLDDNDTQYAEMWNGRGLFTAPHLTRSAIISALHLATAYL
;
A
#
# COMPACT_ATOMS: atom_id res chain seq x y z
N MET A 1 0.92 -31.28 20.04
CA MET A 1 1.59 -30.67 18.86
C MET A 1 0.55 -30.60 17.76
N ILE A 2 0.23 -29.43 17.27
CA ILE A 2 -0.63 -29.25 16.10
C ILE A 2 0.17 -29.79 14.91
N PRO A 3 -0.39 -30.70 14.06
CA PRO A 3 0.34 -31.16 12.88
C PRO A 3 0.67 -29.97 11.99
N PRO A 4 1.87 -29.91 11.40
CA PRO A 4 2.22 -28.80 10.52
C PRO A 4 1.24 -28.73 9.36
N PRO A 5 0.70 -27.52 9.04
CA PRO A 5 -0.19 -27.35 7.91
C PRO A 5 0.55 -27.70 6.60
N ASP A 6 -0.16 -28.21 5.61
CA ASP A 6 0.40 -28.37 4.26
C ASP A 6 0.56 -26.99 3.61
N LEU A 7 1.69 -26.32 3.89
CA LEU A 7 1.96 -24.96 3.46
C LEU A 7 2.12 -24.86 1.94
N THR A 8 2.62 -25.91 1.29
CA THR A 8 2.74 -25.95 -0.17
C THR A 8 1.38 -25.98 -0.86
N GLN A 9 0.44 -26.79 -0.33
CA GLN A 9 -0.93 -26.82 -0.84
C GLN A 9 -1.66 -25.50 -0.60
N ARG A 10 -1.46 -24.90 0.59
CA ARG A 10 -2.04 -23.57 0.91
C ARG A 10 -1.51 -22.47 0.00
N ALA A 11 -0.21 -22.48 -0.29
CA ALA A 11 0.39 -21.55 -1.26
C ALA A 11 -0.17 -21.76 -2.68
N ALA A 12 -0.38 -23.03 -3.10
CA ALA A 12 -1.00 -23.32 -4.40
C ALA A 12 -2.45 -22.82 -4.48
N HIS A 13 -3.23 -23.00 -3.42
CA HIS A 13 -4.60 -22.49 -3.34
C HIS A 13 -4.63 -20.95 -3.37
N LEU A 14 -3.77 -20.29 -2.61
CA LEU A 14 -3.64 -18.83 -2.60
C LEU A 14 -3.35 -18.31 -4.00
N LEU A 15 -2.35 -18.87 -4.70
CA LEU A 15 -2.00 -18.45 -6.07
C LEU A 15 -3.12 -18.71 -7.09
N ALA A 16 -3.97 -19.71 -6.85
CA ALA A 16 -5.12 -19.99 -7.71
C ALA A 16 -6.30 -19.03 -7.52
N THR A 17 -6.29 -18.25 -6.43
CA THR A 17 -7.41 -17.38 -6.02
C THR A 17 -7.06 -15.89 -5.97
N LEU A 18 -5.91 -15.48 -6.52
CA LEU A 18 -5.43 -14.08 -6.46
C LEU A 18 -6.41 -13.05 -7.04
N ASP A 19 -7.23 -13.44 -8.02
CA ASP A 19 -8.19 -12.55 -8.68
C ASP A 19 -9.44 -12.25 -7.82
N SER A 20 -9.61 -12.94 -6.69
CA SER A 20 -10.76 -12.79 -5.80
C SER A 20 -10.45 -11.79 -4.67
N ASN A 21 -11.13 -10.63 -4.63
CA ASN A 21 -11.01 -9.61 -3.58
C ASN A 21 -9.56 -9.18 -3.29
N PRO A 22 -8.91 -8.43 -4.18
CA PRO A 22 -7.49 -8.11 -4.05
C PRO A 22 -7.17 -7.23 -2.84
N THR A 23 -8.05 -6.28 -2.48
CA THR A 23 -7.86 -5.36 -1.34
C THR A 23 -9.15 -5.11 -0.58
N SER A 24 -9.05 -4.66 0.67
CA SER A 24 -10.20 -4.22 1.46
C SER A 24 -10.77 -2.90 0.91
N SER A 25 -12.04 -2.66 1.23
CA SER A 25 -12.65 -1.34 1.11
C SER A 25 -11.98 -0.35 2.06
N ASN A 26 -11.96 0.94 1.69
CA ASN A 26 -11.55 2.01 2.59
C ASN A 26 -12.50 3.21 2.58
N THR A 27 -12.35 4.05 3.58
CA THR A 27 -13.25 5.20 3.76
C THR A 27 -13.09 6.25 2.67
N TYR A 28 -11.86 6.56 2.26
CA TYR A 28 -11.60 7.64 1.30
C TYR A 28 -12.34 7.41 -0.03
N ASN A 29 -12.10 6.27 -0.67
CA ASN A 29 -12.73 5.93 -1.95
C ASN A 29 -14.25 5.75 -1.80
N THR A 30 -14.69 5.08 -0.73
CA THR A 30 -16.11 4.88 -0.46
C THR A 30 -16.84 6.21 -0.28
N ALA A 31 -16.22 7.19 0.39
CA ALA A 31 -16.81 8.52 0.59
C ALA A 31 -16.97 9.29 -0.72
N PHE A 32 -15.96 9.29 -1.60
CA PHE A 32 -16.07 9.94 -2.92
C PHE A 32 -17.21 9.35 -3.76
N ILE A 33 -17.39 8.03 -3.71
CA ILE A 33 -18.43 7.33 -4.47
C ILE A 33 -19.80 7.50 -3.82
N ALA A 34 -19.88 7.53 -2.48
CA ALA A 34 -21.10 7.84 -1.76
C ALA A 34 -21.65 9.23 -2.10
N GLY A 35 -20.81 10.18 -2.48
CA GLY A 35 -21.20 11.52 -2.94
C GLY A 35 -21.84 11.58 -4.32
N LEU A 36 -21.82 10.48 -5.11
CA LEU A 36 -22.37 10.48 -6.46
C LEU A 36 -23.89 10.37 -6.46
N ARG A 37 -24.53 11.27 -7.23
CA ARG A 37 -26.00 11.34 -7.38
C ARG A 37 -26.39 11.37 -8.84
N ASP A 38 -27.57 10.86 -9.12
CA ASP A 38 -28.22 11.05 -10.41
C ASP A 38 -28.81 12.46 -10.56
N VAL A 39 -29.39 12.75 -11.73
CA VAL A 39 -30.02 14.04 -12.05
C VAL A 39 -31.23 14.35 -11.17
N ALA A 40 -31.83 13.35 -10.53
CA ALA A 40 -32.93 13.51 -9.58
C ALA A 40 -32.44 13.72 -8.13
N GLY A 41 -31.10 13.69 -7.91
CA GLY A 41 -30.49 13.80 -6.60
C GLY A 41 -30.45 12.49 -5.80
N THR A 42 -30.78 11.34 -6.42
CA THR A 42 -30.75 10.02 -5.78
C THR A 42 -29.33 9.48 -5.75
N PRO A 43 -28.88 8.89 -4.62
CA PRO A 43 -27.55 8.26 -4.57
C PRO A 43 -27.39 7.17 -5.63
N LEU A 44 -26.32 7.25 -6.42
CA LEU A 44 -25.98 6.22 -7.42
C LEU A 44 -25.52 4.91 -6.80
N PHE A 45 -24.93 5.00 -5.60
CA PHE A 45 -24.34 3.87 -4.85
C PHE A 45 -24.81 3.89 -3.38
N PRO A 46 -26.07 3.56 -3.09
CA PRO A 46 -26.61 3.63 -1.72
C PRO A 46 -25.87 2.71 -0.74
N GLN A 47 -25.32 1.57 -1.21
CA GLN A 47 -24.50 0.69 -0.38
C GLN A 47 -23.24 1.37 0.16
N ALA A 48 -22.67 2.34 -0.55
CA ALA A 48 -21.52 3.11 -0.05
C ALA A 48 -21.89 3.99 1.14
N LEU A 49 -23.12 4.52 1.17
CA LEU A 49 -23.65 5.27 2.32
C LEU A 49 -23.86 4.34 3.51
N ASP A 50 -24.43 3.16 3.29
CA ASP A 50 -24.62 2.16 4.36
C ASP A 50 -23.28 1.72 4.92
N TRP A 51 -22.28 1.55 4.06
CA TRP A 51 -20.91 1.23 4.48
C TRP A 51 -20.35 2.33 5.39
N LEU A 52 -20.39 3.60 5.00
CA LEU A 52 -19.91 4.73 5.82
C LEU A 52 -20.62 4.79 7.17
N ARG A 53 -21.94 4.54 7.20
CA ARG A 53 -22.73 4.51 8.43
C ARG A 53 -22.25 3.45 9.41
N HIS A 54 -21.86 2.27 8.92
CA HIS A 54 -21.47 1.14 9.77
C HIS A 54 -19.99 1.14 10.15
N HIS A 55 -19.15 1.97 9.46
CA HIS A 55 -17.72 2.04 9.70
C HIS A 55 -17.26 3.31 10.42
N GLN A 56 -18.19 4.09 10.96
CA GLN A 56 -17.83 5.16 11.88
C GLN A 56 -17.41 4.57 13.24
N HIS A 57 -16.24 4.95 13.72
CA HIS A 57 -15.77 4.54 15.04
C HIS A 57 -16.53 5.24 16.16
N ALA A 58 -16.46 4.67 17.38
CA ALA A 58 -17.15 5.21 18.55
C ALA A 58 -16.69 6.62 18.95
N ASP A 59 -15.47 7.00 18.55
CA ASP A 59 -14.90 8.35 18.75
C ASP A 59 -15.36 9.38 17.71
N GLY A 60 -16.20 8.97 16.75
CA GLY A 60 -16.71 9.80 15.67
C GLY A 60 -15.84 9.81 14.41
N SER A 61 -14.65 9.22 14.43
CA SER A 61 -13.75 9.15 13.27
C SER A 61 -14.14 8.04 12.28
N TRP A 62 -13.52 8.09 11.10
CA TRP A 62 -13.42 6.99 10.13
C TRP A 62 -11.96 6.66 9.85
N GLY A 63 -11.71 5.50 9.27
CA GLY A 63 -10.40 5.01 8.88
C GLY A 63 -10.22 3.53 9.20
N GLY A 64 -9.00 3.02 9.10
CA GLY A 64 -8.66 1.64 9.38
C GLY A 64 -8.91 1.23 10.84
N THR A 65 -8.81 -0.06 11.13
CA THR A 65 -9.03 -0.60 12.48
C THR A 65 -7.98 -0.12 13.48
N LEU A 66 -6.73 0.06 13.02
CA LEU A 66 -5.68 0.67 13.84
C LEU A 66 -5.80 2.21 13.83
N PRO A 67 -5.58 2.87 14.98
CA PRO A 67 -5.74 4.32 15.10
C PRO A 67 -4.50 5.07 14.54
N VAL A 68 -4.32 5.03 13.22
CA VAL A 68 -3.25 5.76 12.54
C VAL A 68 -3.70 7.20 12.28
N PRO A 69 -3.04 8.23 12.88
CA PRO A 69 -3.56 9.60 12.89
C PRO A 69 -3.79 10.22 11.50
N VAL A 70 -2.88 9.98 10.56
CA VAL A 70 -3.02 10.51 9.18
C VAL A 70 -4.20 9.92 8.44
N ASP A 71 -4.43 8.61 8.58
CA ASP A 71 -5.58 7.94 7.99
C ASP A 71 -6.89 8.40 8.62
N ARG A 72 -6.95 8.47 9.96
CA ARG A 72 -8.11 8.98 10.69
C ARG A 72 -8.49 10.40 10.24
N LEU A 73 -7.50 11.25 10.04
CA LEU A 73 -7.72 12.61 9.57
C LEU A 73 -8.32 12.63 8.15
N VAL A 74 -7.65 11.99 7.19
CA VAL A 74 -8.07 12.04 5.78
C VAL A 74 -9.40 11.32 5.57
N SER A 75 -9.56 10.14 6.17
CA SER A 75 -10.78 9.34 6.11
C SER A 75 -11.98 10.07 6.72
N THR A 76 -11.81 10.71 7.89
CA THR A 76 -12.88 11.48 8.53
C THR A 76 -13.24 12.71 7.72
N LEU A 77 -12.26 13.45 7.18
CA LEU A 77 -12.53 14.59 6.30
C LEU A 77 -13.32 14.17 5.05
N ALA A 78 -12.95 13.07 4.41
CA ALA A 78 -13.65 12.56 3.23
C ALA A 78 -15.10 12.15 3.56
N ALA A 79 -15.30 11.42 4.67
CA ALA A 79 -16.62 10.97 5.10
C ALA A 79 -17.54 12.16 5.44
N VAL A 80 -17.07 13.14 6.26
CA VAL A 80 -17.91 14.30 6.63
C VAL A 80 -18.22 15.17 5.43
N ALA A 81 -17.28 15.39 4.49
CA ALA A 81 -17.52 16.15 3.28
C ALA A 81 -18.59 15.49 2.39
N SER A 82 -18.53 14.16 2.24
CA SER A 82 -19.52 13.41 1.46
C SER A 82 -20.89 13.37 2.14
N LEU A 83 -20.94 13.00 3.42
CA LEU A 83 -22.19 12.84 4.17
C LEU A 83 -22.91 14.16 4.43
N SER A 84 -22.22 15.31 4.38
CA SER A 84 -22.84 16.64 4.53
C SER A 84 -23.90 16.97 3.46
N GLN A 85 -23.91 16.22 2.36
CA GLN A 85 -24.91 16.37 1.28
C GLN A 85 -26.24 15.66 1.60
N TYR A 86 -26.35 14.95 2.73
CA TYR A 86 -27.47 14.10 3.10
C TYR A 86 -28.23 14.68 4.30
N ASP A 87 -29.56 14.76 4.15
CA ASP A 87 -30.44 15.38 5.16
C ASP A 87 -30.94 14.40 6.23
N GLU A 88 -30.67 13.11 6.06
CA GLU A 88 -31.08 12.07 6.99
C GLU A 88 -30.53 12.31 8.40
N PRO A 89 -31.31 12.09 9.46
CA PRO A 89 -30.89 12.37 10.84
C PRO A 89 -29.61 11.63 11.24
N TRP A 90 -29.41 10.41 10.75
CA TRP A 90 -28.21 9.63 11.04
C TRP A 90 -26.97 10.27 10.40
N ALA A 91 -27.09 10.76 9.15
CA ALA A 91 -25.98 11.40 8.44
C ALA A 91 -25.55 12.70 9.13
N LYS A 92 -26.52 13.53 9.53
CA LYS A 92 -26.24 14.76 10.30
C LYS A 92 -25.55 14.47 11.65
N SER A 93 -26.01 13.42 12.37
CA SER A 93 -25.38 13.00 13.61
C SER A 93 -23.94 12.49 13.38
N ALA A 94 -23.74 11.68 12.35
CA ALA A 94 -22.44 11.16 11.99
C ALA A 94 -21.46 12.27 11.57
N VAL A 95 -21.92 13.25 10.76
CA VAL A 95 -21.12 14.42 10.38
C VAL A 95 -20.72 15.22 11.61
N GLN A 96 -21.65 15.48 12.54
CA GLN A 96 -21.32 16.24 13.76
C GLN A 96 -20.27 15.53 14.59
N ALA A 97 -20.40 14.22 14.82
CA ALA A 97 -19.39 13.44 15.54
C ALA A 97 -18.01 13.47 14.85
N GLY A 98 -17.99 13.37 13.52
CA GLY A 98 -16.75 13.49 12.74
C GLY A 98 -16.11 14.88 12.83
N VAL A 99 -16.92 15.94 12.79
CA VAL A 99 -16.44 17.33 12.99
C VAL A 99 -15.85 17.51 14.37
N ASP A 100 -16.51 16.99 15.41
CA ASP A 100 -16.02 17.06 16.80
C ASP A 100 -14.67 16.32 16.94
N TYR A 101 -14.56 15.14 16.34
CA TYR A 101 -13.28 14.40 16.26
C TYR A 101 -12.18 15.24 15.61
N LEU A 102 -12.46 15.85 14.45
CA LEU A 102 -11.47 16.66 13.71
C LEU A 102 -10.97 17.86 14.52
N TRP A 103 -11.85 18.51 15.28
CA TRP A 103 -11.46 19.59 16.18
C TRP A 103 -10.55 19.11 17.32
N GLY A 104 -10.80 17.92 17.87
CA GLY A 104 -10.02 17.32 18.95
C GLY A 104 -8.64 16.80 18.50
N HIS A 105 -8.52 16.30 17.24
CA HIS A 105 -7.41 15.48 16.77
C HIS A 105 -6.67 16.01 15.52
N SER A 106 -6.96 17.25 15.10
CA SER A 106 -6.39 17.82 13.86
C SER A 106 -4.89 18.04 13.86
N GLU A 107 -4.20 17.90 14.98
CA GLU A 107 -2.74 18.03 15.09
C GLU A 107 -2.01 16.69 15.28
N ASP A 108 -2.75 15.59 15.54
CA ASP A 108 -2.15 14.30 15.90
C ASP A 108 -1.30 13.70 14.76
N TRP A 109 -1.67 14.01 13.49
CA TRP A 109 -0.92 13.58 12.32
C TRP A 109 0.53 14.09 12.29
N ARG A 110 0.84 15.21 12.97
CA ARG A 110 2.19 15.82 12.98
C ARG A 110 3.21 14.94 13.69
N THR A 111 2.76 14.06 14.56
CA THR A 111 3.62 13.10 15.27
C THR A 111 3.68 11.73 14.58
N SER A 112 2.89 11.52 13.53
CA SER A 112 2.89 10.27 12.78
C SER A 112 4.16 10.15 11.93
N PRO A 113 4.82 8.99 11.92
CA PRO A 113 5.92 8.72 11.00
C PRO A 113 5.44 8.51 9.55
N HIS A 114 4.13 8.49 9.33
CA HIS A 114 3.51 8.21 8.03
C HIS A 114 2.74 9.41 7.51
N GLN A 115 2.61 9.47 6.19
CA GLN A 115 1.66 10.32 5.48
C GLN A 115 0.91 9.46 4.46
N THR A 116 -0.38 9.73 4.24
CA THR A 116 -1.13 9.11 3.16
C THR A 116 -0.70 9.69 1.80
N SER A 117 -0.91 8.93 0.73
CA SER A 117 -0.60 9.37 -0.62
C SER A 117 -1.34 10.69 -0.95
N ALA A 118 -0.63 11.63 -1.53
CA ALA A 118 -1.14 12.96 -1.88
C ALA A 118 -1.76 13.75 -0.70
N PHE A 119 -1.29 13.52 0.54
CA PHE A 119 -1.80 14.15 1.77
C PHE A 119 -1.93 15.67 1.64
N GLU A 120 -0.91 16.34 1.13
CA GLU A 120 -0.86 17.80 0.95
C GLU A 120 -1.84 18.33 -0.11
N LEU A 121 -2.37 17.46 -0.97
CA LEU A 121 -3.45 17.80 -1.90
C LEU A 121 -4.83 17.46 -1.31
N ALA A 122 -4.94 16.29 -0.69
CA ALA A 122 -6.20 15.74 -0.19
C ALA A 122 -6.76 16.55 0.99
N VAL A 123 -5.93 16.84 2.01
CA VAL A 123 -6.40 17.55 3.21
C VAL A 123 -6.98 18.92 2.89
N PRO A 124 -6.27 19.83 2.18
CA PRO A 124 -6.85 21.12 1.83
C PRO A 124 -8.06 21.02 0.89
N TYR A 125 -8.05 20.05 -0.05
CA TYR A 125 -9.19 19.83 -0.93
C TYR A 125 -10.45 19.46 -0.13
N LEU A 126 -10.34 18.51 0.78
CA LEU A 126 -11.46 18.05 1.62
C LEU A 126 -11.95 19.13 2.60
N LEU A 127 -11.03 19.91 3.17
CA LEU A 127 -11.38 21.09 3.98
C LEU A 127 -12.17 22.12 3.16
N ASP A 128 -11.78 22.37 1.91
CA ASP A 128 -12.51 23.26 1.00
C ASP A 128 -13.91 22.71 0.67
N GLN A 129 -14.05 21.40 0.42
CA GLN A 129 -15.34 20.76 0.19
C GLN A 129 -16.26 20.90 1.42
N GLY A 130 -15.74 20.59 2.61
CA GLY A 130 -16.50 20.75 3.85
C GLY A 130 -16.92 22.19 4.12
N ARG A 131 -16.04 23.17 3.86
CA ARG A 131 -16.36 24.61 3.98
C ARG A 131 -17.47 25.03 3.03
N ARG A 132 -17.44 24.57 1.77
CA ARG A 132 -18.52 24.83 0.78
C ARG A 132 -19.85 24.23 1.21
N ALA A 133 -19.82 23.11 1.91
CA ALA A 133 -20.99 22.47 2.52
C ALA A 133 -21.44 23.14 3.83
N GLY A 134 -20.78 24.23 4.27
CA GLY A 134 -21.13 24.96 5.50
C GLY A 134 -20.63 24.32 6.80
N LEU A 135 -19.71 23.35 6.73
CA LEU A 135 -19.12 22.71 7.90
C LEU A 135 -18.08 23.62 8.56
N ASN A 136 -18.12 23.68 9.88
CA ASN A 136 -17.10 24.35 10.69
C ASN A 136 -15.92 23.39 10.95
N LEU A 137 -14.93 23.39 10.07
CA LEU A 137 -13.74 22.55 10.14
C LEU A 137 -12.50 23.36 10.58
N PRO A 138 -11.50 22.75 11.24
CA PRO A 138 -10.31 23.43 11.77
C PRO A 138 -9.30 23.80 10.67
N ALA A 139 -9.73 24.45 9.59
CA ALA A 139 -8.92 24.73 8.41
C ALA A 139 -7.69 25.62 8.68
N GLU A 140 -7.76 26.49 9.68
CA GLU A 140 -6.66 27.36 10.10
C GLU A 140 -5.44 26.59 10.62
N ARG A 141 -5.63 25.36 11.11
CA ARG A 141 -4.55 24.49 11.59
C ARG A 141 -3.75 23.82 10.47
N PHE A 142 -4.18 23.97 9.20
CA PHE A 142 -3.57 23.37 8.01
C PHE A 142 -3.02 24.38 7.01
N THR A 143 -2.72 25.60 7.47
CA THR A 143 -2.21 26.69 6.60
C THR A 143 -0.88 26.34 5.94
N ASP A 144 -0.01 25.60 6.62
CA ASP A 144 1.25 25.09 6.10
C ASP A 144 1.02 24.05 4.99
N ILE A 145 0.04 23.18 5.14
CA ILE A 145 -0.32 22.18 4.13
C ILE A 145 -0.96 22.86 2.90
N GLU A 146 -1.78 23.88 3.08
CA GLU A 146 -2.34 24.67 1.97
C GLU A 146 -1.23 25.38 1.16
N GLN A 147 -0.17 25.87 1.82
CA GLN A 147 1.00 26.43 1.14
C GLN A 147 1.72 25.37 0.28
N LEU A 148 1.90 24.15 0.81
CA LEU A 148 2.46 23.02 0.06
C LEU A 148 1.60 22.65 -1.15
N ARG A 149 0.27 22.58 -0.98
CA ARG A 149 -0.68 22.37 -2.07
C ARG A 149 -0.51 23.43 -3.15
N THR A 150 -0.54 24.69 -2.79
CA THR A 150 -0.42 25.81 -3.72
C THR A 150 0.90 25.74 -4.51
N ALA A 151 2.01 25.46 -3.83
CA ALA A 151 3.31 25.28 -4.46
C ALA A 151 3.35 24.09 -5.42
N LYS A 152 2.70 22.96 -5.05
CA LYS A 152 2.63 21.77 -5.87
C LYS A 152 1.76 21.97 -7.12
N LEU A 153 0.54 22.51 -6.95
CA LEU A 153 -0.36 22.83 -8.05
C LEU A 153 0.20 23.89 -8.99
N GLY A 154 0.93 24.88 -8.47
CA GLY A 154 1.59 25.92 -9.28
C GLY A 154 2.67 25.38 -10.23
N ARG A 155 3.23 24.22 -9.94
CA ARG A 155 4.22 23.54 -10.81
C ARG A 155 3.58 22.66 -11.88
N LEU A 156 2.31 22.25 -11.71
CA LEU A 156 1.63 21.36 -12.64
C LEU A 156 1.58 21.87 -14.10
N PRO A 157 1.35 23.16 -14.40
CA PRO A 157 1.35 23.66 -15.77
C PRO A 157 2.69 23.47 -16.51
N ALA A 158 3.81 23.42 -15.78
CA ALA A 158 5.13 23.19 -16.35
C ALA A 158 5.46 21.69 -16.55
N VAL A 159 4.75 20.81 -15.84
CA VAL A 159 5.01 19.35 -15.83
C VAL A 159 3.99 18.57 -16.67
N LEU A 160 2.81 19.14 -16.91
CA LEU A 160 1.68 18.50 -17.61
C LEU A 160 1.52 18.82 -19.12
N PRO A 161 2.41 19.52 -19.84
CA PRO A 161 2.30 19.60 -21.30
C PRO A 161 2.69 18.30 -21.97
N SER A 162 3.20 17.32 -21.21
CA SER A 162 3.71 16.08 -21.79
C SER A 162 2.55 15.20 -22.26
N GLU A 163 2.78 14.57 -23.38
CA GLU A 163 1.96 13.47 -23.90
C GLU A 163 2.08 12.21 -23.03
N ALA A 164 2.92 12.26 -21.99
CA ALA A 164 3.18 11.17 -21.07
C ALA A 164 2.21 11.17 -19.87
N PRO A 165 1.84 9.99 -19.37
CA PRO A 165 1.07 9.86 -18.12
C PRO A 165 1.84 10.35 -16.91
N SER A 166 1.13 10.72 -15.86
CA SER A 166 1.69 11.25 -14.60
C SER A 166 1.09 10.50 -13.41
N PRO A 167 1.82 10.34 -12.29
CA PRO A 167 1.27 9.81 -11.04
C PRO A 167 0.04 10.56 -10.52
N LEU A 168 -0.20 11.77 -11.01
CA LEU A 168 -1.40 12.55 -10.72
C LEU A 168 -2.69 11.86 -11.18
N LEU A 169 -2.63 10.92 -12.14
CA LEU A 169 -3.80 10.13 -12.57
C LEU A 169 -4.43 9.39 -11.39
N TYR A 170 -3.62 8.89 -10.48
CA TYR A 170 -4.08 8.21 -9.27
C TYR A 170 -4.87 9.12 -8.32
N SER A 171 -4.57 10.43 -8.31
CA SER A 171 -5.20 11.44 -7.45
C SER A 171 -5.90 12.53 -8.26
N ALA A 172 -6.44 12.17 -9.43
CA ALA A 172 -7.01 13.14 -10.35
C ALA A 172 -8.30 13.80 -9.84
N GLU A 173 -8.94 13.24 -8.80
CA GLU A 173 -10.06 13.87 -8.09
C GLU A 173 -9.66 15.15 -7.34
N LEU A 174 -8.38 15.33 -7.05
CA LEU A 174 -7.84 16.46 -6.28
C LEU A 174 -7.44 17.67 -7.14
N VAL A 175 -7.58 17.55 -8.47
CA VAL A 175 -7.26 18.63 -9.41
C VAL A 175 -8.51 19.32 -9.93
N SER A 176 -8.34 20.35 -10.77
CA SER A 176 -9.50 21.04 -11.37
C SER A 176 -10.25 20.14 -12.32
N PRO A 177 -11.60 20.31 -12.47
CA PRO A 177 -12.40 19.56 -13.42
C PRO A 177 -11.88 19.62 -14.86
N GLN A 178 -11.33 20.76 -15.28
CA GLN A 178 -10.77 20.94 -16.62
C GLN A 178 -9.50 20.12 -16.84
N LEU A 179 -8.67 19.98 -15.80
CA LEU A 179 -7.47 19.15 -15.86
C LEU A 179 -7.83 17.68 -15.83
N LEU A 180 -8.78 17.29 -14.97
CA LEU A 180 -9.31 15.92 -14.90
C LEU A 180 -9.89 15.49 -16.27
N ALA A 181 -10.72 16.32 -16.91
CA ALA A 181 -11.31 16.02 -18.22
C ALA A 181 -10.23 15.78 -19.29
N ARG A 182 -9.20 16.64 -19.34
CA ARG A 182 -8.07 16.48 -20.28
C ARG A 182 -7.26 15.21 -20.01
N GLN A 183 -7.09 14.84 -18.75
CA GLN A 183 -6.40 13.58 -18.38
C GLN A 183 -7.23 12.37 -18.78
N ALA A 184 -8.57 12.44 -18.60
CA ALA A 184 -9.47 11.36 -18.98
C ALA A 184 -9.50 11.13 -20.51
N GLU A 185 -9.55 12.18 -21.32
CA GLU A 185 -9.49 12.08 -22.78
C GLU A 185 -8.27 11.29 -23.28
N ARG A 186 -7.18 11.32 -22.54
CA ARG A 186 -5.90 10.71 -22.95
C ARG A 186 -5.59 9.39 -22.27
N PHE A 187 -5.93 9.27 -21.00
CA PHE A 187 -5.43 8.22 -20.13
C PHE A 187 -6.53 7.43 -19.40
N GLN A 188 -7.82 7.66 -19.72
CA GLN A 188 -8.86 6.77 -19.24
C GLN A 188 -8.65 5.39 -19.86
N ALA A 189 -8.53 4.37 -18.99
CA ALA A 189 -8.29 3.00 -19.41
C ALA A 189 -9.52 2.40 -20.13
N GLU A 190 -9.30 1.33 -20.89
CA GLU A 190 -10.39 0.63 -21.62
C GLU A 190 -11.48 0.09 -20.69
N ASP A 191 -11.12 -0.26 -19.46
CA ASP A 191 -12.06 -0.67 -18.43
C ASP A 191 -12.91 0.48 -17.87
N GLY A 192 -12.59 1.72 -18.23
CA GLY A 192 -13.29 2.94 -17.80
C GLY A 192 -12.67 3.59 -16.56
N SER A 193 -11.64 3.02 -15.94
CA SER A 193 -10.94 3.64 -14.81
C SER A 193 -10.00 4.77 -15.24
N ILE A 194 -9.63 5.62 -14.30
CA ILE A 194 -8.49 6.51 -14.43
C ILE A 194 -7.53 6.28 -13.26
N GLY A 195 -6.26 5.98 -13.59
CA GLY A 195 -5.22 5.72 -12.59
C GLY A 195 -5.51 4.55 -11.66
N CYS A 196 -6.32 3.57 -12.08
CA CYS A 196 -6.81 2.46 -11.25
C CYS A 196 -7.50 2.93 -9.94
N SER A 197 -7.94 4.20 -9.90
CA SER A 197 -8.45 4.87 -8.72
C SER A 197 -9.98 5.00 -8.75
N PRO A 198 -10.72 4.36 -7.82
CA PRO A 198 -12.15 4.54 -7.71
C PRO A 198 -12.57 5.99 -7.44
N ALA A 199 -11.85 6.74 -6.58
CA ALA A 199 -12.15 8.15 -6.30
C ALA A 199 -11.89 9.06 -7.50
N ALA A 200 -10.76 8.90 -8.20
CA ALA A 200 -10.49 9.66 -9.42
C ALA A 200 -11.52 9.35 -10.53
N THR A 201 -11.91 8.09 -10.65
CA THR A 201 -12.96 7.67 -11.60
C THR A 201 -14.33 8.23 -11.21
N ALA A 202 -14.66 8.27 -9.90
CA ALA A 202 -15.89 8.91 -9.41
C ALA A 202 -15.94 10.40 -9.72
N ALA A 203 -14.80 11.11 -9.67
CA ALA A 203 -14.75 12.52 -10.03
C ALA A 203 -15.12 12.78 -11.50
N LEU A 204 -14.86 11.84 -12.43
CA LEU A 204 -15.34 11.93 -13.82
C LEU A 204 -16.87 11.90 -13.90
N CYS A 205 -17.52 11.06 -13.09
CA CYS A 205 -18.98 11.01 -13.02
C CYS A 205 -19.57 12.27 -12.36
N HIS A 206 -18.86 12.86 -11.41
CA HIS A 206 -19.32 14.05 -10.68
C HIS A 206 -19.27 15.32 -11.56
N HIS A 207 -18.31 15.41 -12.47
CA HIS A 207 -18.07 16.60 -13.29
C HIS A 207 -18.58 16.50 -14.72
N GLY A 208 -19.14 15.37 -15.12
CA GLY A 208 -19.66 15.16 -16.47
C GLY A 208 -20.35 13.82 -16.67
N ASP A 209 -20.97 13.64 -17.83
CA ASP A 209 -21.52 12.34 -18.25
C ASP A 209 -20.37 11.47 -18.78
N ASN A 210 -19.92 10.51 -17.98
CA ASN A 210 -18.91 9.52 -18.37
C ASN A 210 -19.43 8.09 -18.12
N PRO A 211 -20.14 7.50 -19.09
CA PRO A 211 -20.71 6.17 -18.92
C PRO A 211 -19.67 5.05 -18.74
N ALA A 212 -18.44 5.25 -19.21
CA ALA A 212 -17.37 4.26 -19.01
C ALA A 212 -16.93 4.24 -17.55
N ALA A 213 -16.73 5.41 -16.94
CA ALA A 213 -16.42 5.55 -15.52
C ALA A 213 -17.54 4.97 -14.64
N GLU A 214 -18.81 5.28 -14.95
CA GLU A 214 -19.95 4.74 -14.20
C GLU A 214 -20.01 3.20 -14.29
N ARG A 215 -19.83 2.64 -15.49
CA ARG A 215 -19.78 1.17 -15.64
C ARG A 215 -18.66 0.53 -14.85
N PHE A 216 -17.49 1.17 -14.79
CA PHE A 216 -16.38 0.69 -13.98
C PHE A 216 -16.77 0.64 -12.49
N LEU A 217 -17.29 1.73 -11.93
CA LEU A 217 -17.72 1.81 -10.53
C LEU A 217 -18.83 0.80 -10.21
N ARG A 218 -19.80 0.61 -11.13
CA ARG A 218 -20.87 -0.41 -10.96
C ARG A 218 -20.30 -1.84 -10.94
N ARG A 219 -19.26 -2.14 -11.73
CA ARG A 219 -18.58 -3.46 -11.65
C ARG A 219 -17.86 -3.65 -10.33
N LEU A 220 -17.20 -2.62 -9.80
CA LEU A 220 -16.59 -2.70 -8.47
C LEU A 220 -17.64 -2.91 -7.39
N ALA A 221 -18.72 -2.14 -7.40
CA ALA A 221 -19.83 -2.27 -6.48
C ALA A 221 -20.45 -3.68 -6.46
N ALA A 222 -20.59 -4.30 -7.64
CA ALA A 222 -21.13 -5.66 -7.78
C ALA A 222 -20.20 -6.76 -7.22
N ARG A 223 -18.91 -6.46 -7.08
CA ARG A 223 -17.91 -7.39 -6.54
C ARG A 223 -17.59 -7.14 -5.06
N SER A 224 -18.02 -6.02 -4.52
CA SER A 224 -17.79 -5.65 -3.13
C SER A 224 -18.75 -6.41 -2.20
N PRO A 225 -18.26 -7.26 -1.30
CA PRO A 225 -19.13 -8.02 -0.40
C PRO A 225 -19.68 -7.16 0.74
N ASP A 226 -19.02 -6.06 1.10
CA ASP A 226 -19.36 -5.18 2.20
C ASP A 226 -20.03 -3.88 1.76
N GLY A 227 -20.09 -3.60 0.46
CA GLY A 227 -20.67 -2.38 -0.12
C GLY A 227 -19.72 -1.19 -0.17
N GLY A 228 -18.51 -1.29 0.34
CA GLY A 228 -17.46 -0.27 0.23
C GLY A 228 -16.67 -0.37 -1.08
N PHE A 229 -15.65 0.45 -1.21
CA PHE A 229 -14.81 0.50 -2.42
C PHE A 229 -13.32 0.41 -2.06
N PRO A 230 -12.52 -0.34 -2.85
CA PRO A 230 -11.12 -0.55 -2.59
C PRO A 230 -10.29 0.72 -2.83
N GLU A 231 -9.03 0.73 -2.35
CA GLU A 231 -8.10 1.83 -2.61
C GLU A 231 -7.74 1.92 -4.09
N LEU A 232 -7.45 0.80 -4.71
CA LEU A 232 -7.05 0.65 -6.11
C LEU A 232 -7.72 -0.56 -6.74
N ALA A 233 -8.10 -0.46 -8.01
CA ALA A 233 -8.55 -1.58 -8.84
C ALA A 233 -8.52 -1.18 -10.33
N PRO A 234 -8.03 -2.06 -11.23
CA PRO A 234 -7.35 -3.32 -10.93
C PRO A 234 -5.89 -3.10 -10.50
N ILE A 235 -5.31 -4.05 -9.76
CA ILE A 235 -3.88 -4.08 -9.37
C ILE A 235 -3.34 -5.52 -9.41
N GLU A 236 -3.67 -6.24 -10.45
CA GLU A 236 -3.43 -7.67 -10.58
C GLU A 236 -1.94 -8.03 -10.62
N ILE A 237 -1.10 -7.18 -11.22
CA ILE A 237 0.35 -7.43 -11.32
C ILE A 237 1.02 -7.19 -9.97
N PHE A 238 0.65 -6.11 -9.26
CA PHE A 238 1.07 -5.84 -7.89
C PHE A 238 0.72 -7.02 -6.97
N ILE A 239 -0.54 -7.46 -6.96
CA ILE A 239 -0.98 -8.59 -6.12
C ILE A 239 -0.20 -9.86 -6.46
N LEU A 240 0.04 -10.12 -7.74
CA LEU A 240 0.82 -11.28 -8.19
C LEU A 240 2.26 -11.23 -7.67
N GLY A 241 2.96 -10.13 -7.88
CA GLY A 241 4.34 -9.95 -7.44
C GLY A 241 4.48 -10.08 -5.93
N TRP A 242 3.67 -9.35 -5.19
CA TRP A 242 3.70 -9.35 -3.74
C TRP A 242 3.28 -10.67 -3.09
N ALA A 243 2.40 -11.45 -3.73
CA ALA A 243 2.08 -12.79 -3.27
C ALA A 243 3.20 -13.79 -3.57
N LEU A 244 3.84 -13.68 -4.73
CA LEU A 244 4.94 -14.58 -5.11
C LEU A 244 6.22 -14.33 -4.34
N TYR A 245 6.53 -13.08 -4.02
CA TYR A 245 7.81 -12.70 -3.45
C TYR A 245 8.16 -13.45 -2.15
N PRO A 246 7.34 -13.46 -1.09
CA PRO A 246 7.66 -14.22 0.11
C PRO A 246 7.65 -15.75 -0.13
N ILE A 247 6.77 -16.27 -1.00
CA ILE A 247 6.70 -17.69 -1.36
C ILE A 247 8.02 -18.16 -1.99
N VAL A 248 8.49 -17.44 -3.01
CA VAL A 248 9.73 -17.79 -3.71
C VAL A 248 10.94 -17.59 -2.80
N ARG A 249 10.92 -16.54 -1.97
CA ARG A 249 11.96 -16.26 -0.99
C ARG A 249 12.09 -17.37 0.06
N ALA A 250 10.97 -17.92 0.51
CA ALA A 250 10.94 -19.06 1.44
C ALA A 250 11.33 -20.39 0.77
N GLY A 251 11.59 -20.42 -0.53
CA GLY A 251 11.94 -21.65 -1.26
C GLY A 251 10.74 -22.54 -1.59
N LEU A 252 9.52 -22.09 -1.35
CA LEU A 252 8.30 -22.84 -1.70
C LEU A 252 8.14 -22.91 -3.22
N ARG A 253 7.70 -24.07 -3.71
CA ARG A 253 7.41 -24.33 -5.13
C ARG A 253 6.01 -24.97 -5.27
N PRO A 254 4.94 -24.20 -5.02
CA PRO A 254 3.57 -24.71 -5.14
C PRO A 254 3.22 -25.03 -6.60
N VAL A 255 2.28 -25.96 -6.78
CA VAL A 255 1.75 -26.30 -8.10
C VAL A 255 1.16 -25.05 -8.76
N GLY A 256 1.49 -24.84 -10.04
CA GLY A 256 1.01 -23.69 -10.82
C GLY A 256 1.87 -22.42 -10.71
N ILE A 257 2.94 -22.42 -9.93
CA ILE A 257 3.83 -21.25 -9.80
C ILE A 257 4.46 -20.85 -11.14
N ASP A 258 4.80 -21.81 -12.00
CA ASP A 258 5.52 -21.55 -13.24
C ASP A 258 4.76 -20.64 -14.21
N ARG A 259 3.42 -20.72 -14.24
CA ARG A 259 2.60 -19.83 -15.07
C ARG A 259 2.72 -18.37 -14.61
N HIS A 260 2.80 -18.14 -13.30
CA HIS A 260 2.92 -16.82 -12.71
C HIS A 260 4.32 -16.23 -12.91
N LEU A 261 5.35 -17.09 -12.81
CA LEU A 261 6.72 -16.71 -13.17
C LEU A 261 6.85 -16.36 -14.66
N ALA A 262 6.16 -17.12 -15.53
CA ALA A 262 6.10 -16.81 -16.95
C ALA A 262 5.44 -15.45 -17.21
N THR A 263 4.34 -15.13 -16.54
CA THR A 263 3.67 -13.81 -16.65
C THR A 263 4.63 -12.67 -16.32
N LEU A 264 5.36 -12.73 -15.19
CA LEU A 264 6.33 -11.69 -14.82
C LEU A 264 7.48 -11.58 -15.82
N ARG A 265 7.96 -12.71 -16.34
CA ARG A 265 9.00 -12.71 -17.36
C ARG A 265 8.51 -12.10 -18.66
N ASP A 266 7.32 -12.47 -19.14
CA ASP A 266 6.76 -11.94 -20.40
C ASP A 266 6.56 -10.42 -20.34
N ILE A 267 6.18 -9.86 -19.16
CA ILE A 267 6.12 -8.40 -18.94
C ILE A 267 7.51 -7.78 -19.07
N LEU A 268 8.54 -8.33 -18.39
CA LEU A 268 9.89 -7.80 -18.45
C LEU A 268 10.52 -7.97 -19.85
N ASP A 269 10.22 -9.05 -20.57
CA ASP A 269 10.67 -9.27 -21.95
C ASP A 269 10.07 -8.26 -22.92
N THR A 270 8.85 -7.77 -22.65
CA THR A 270 8.13 -6.82 -23.52
C THR A 270 8.54 -5.38 -23.24
N ASP A 271 8.50 -4.97 -21.97
CA ASP A 271 8.57 -3.56 -21.56
C ASP A 271 9.86 -3.23 -20.77
N GLY A 272 10.56 -4.23 -20.25
CA GLY A 272 11.73 -4.06 -19.38
C GLY A 272 11.42 -3.57 -17.97
N LEU A 273 10.22 -3.07 -17.76
CA LEU A 273 9.68 -2.48 -16.52
C LEU A 273 8.31 -3.07 -16.20
N VAL A 274 7.91 -3.02 -14.94
CA VAL A 274 6.63 -3.55 -14.45
C VAL A 274 5.75 -2.41 -13.96
N THR A 275 4.44 -2.51 -14.24
CA THR A 275 3.39 -1.63 -13.73
C THR A 275 2.53 -2.40 -12.73
N MET A 276 1.83 -1.72 -11.81
CA MET A 276 0.94 -2.37 -10.85
C MET A 276 -0.26 -3.08 -11.50
N SER A 277 -0.62 -2.69 -12.73
CA SER A 277 -1.74 -3.24 -13.51
C SER A 277 -1.51 -3.03 -15.00
N ALA A 278 -2.05 -3.89 -15.84
CA ALA A 278 -2.04 -3.71 -17.29
C ALA A 278 -2.76 -2.43 -17.75
N THR A 279 -3.65 -1.88 -16.93
CA THR A 279 -4.38 -0.64 -17.20
C THR A 279 -3.77 0.60 -16.55
N PHE A 280 -2.70 0.45 -15.77
CA PHE A 280 -1.97 1.57 -15.18
C PHE A 280 -0.74 1.90 -16.02
N PRO A 281 -0.64 3.11 -16.58
CA PRO A 281 0.34 3.40 -17.63
C PRO A 281 1.75 3.74 -17.12
N LEU A 282 1.98 3.70 -15.81
CA LEU A 282 3.26 4.09 -15.20
C LEU A 282 3.95 2.89 -14.57
N PRO A 283 5.15 2.52 -15.08
CA PRO A 283 5.98 1.55 -14.39
C PRO A 283 6.58 2.16 -13.12
N ASP A 284 6.89 1.29 -12.18
CA ASP A 284 7.54 1.68 -10.94
C ASP A 284 8.74 0.77 -10.61
N ALA A 285 9.63 1.31 -9.78
CA ALA A 285 10.83 0.62 -9.37
C ALA A 285 10.55 -0.56 -8.44
N ASP A 286 9.43 -0.48 -7.71
CA ASP A 286 9.07 -1.42 -6.67
C ASP A 286 8.66 -2.76 -7.25
N ASP A 287 7.61 -2.75 -8.09
CA ASP A 287 7.12 -3.93 -8.79
C ASP A 287 8.18 -4.49 -9.75
N THR A 288 8.96 -3.60 -10.39
CA THR A 288 10.04 -4.00 -11.31
C THR A 288 11.17 -4.74 -10.58
N ALA A 289 11.71 -4.18 -9.49
CA ALA A 289 12.79 -4.82 -8.72
C ALA A 289 12.32 -6.13 -8.07
N MET A 290 11.07 -6.16 -7.61
CA MET A 290 10.45 -7.36 -7.05
C MET A 290 10.31 -8.47 -8.09
N ALA A 291 9.81 -8.18 -9.29
CA ALA A 291 9.69 -9.15 -10.38
C ALA A 291 11.06 -9.74 -10.77
N MET A 292 12.08 -8.88 -10.90
CA MET A 292 13.46 -9.33 -11.16
C MET A 292 13.97 -10.24 -10.04
N THR A 293 13.76 -9.88 -8.79
CA THR A 293 14.19 -10.69 -7.63
C THR A 293 13.47 -12.04 -7.59
N ILE A 294 12.16 -12.08 -7.83
CA ILE A 294 11.37 -13.33 -7.92
C ILE A 294 11.95 -14.24 -9.00
N LEU A 295 12.16 -13.71 -10.19
CA LEU A 295 12.66 -14.47 -11.33
C LEU A 295 14.10 -14.96 -11.11
N HIS A 296 14.98 -14.12 -10.56
CA HIS A 296 16.35 -14.51 -10.20
C HIS A 296 16.36 -15.68 -9.21
N ARG A 297 15.56 -15.59 -8.13
CA ARG A 297 15.43 -16.65 -7.13
C ARG A 297 14.77 -17.92 -7.69
N ALA A 298 13.98 -17.79 -8.75
CA ALA A 298 13.42 -18.91 -9.49
C ALA A 298 14.40 -19.55 -10.50
N GLY A 299 15.61 -18.99 -10.67
CA GLY A 299 16.65 -19.50 -11.55
C GLY A 299 16.68 -18.88 -12.96
N THR A 300 15.92 -17.79 -13.17
CA THR A 300 15.96 -17.04 -14.44
C THR A 300 17.13 -16.05 -14.43
N ASP A 301 17.82 -15.90 -15.56
CA ASP A 301 18.80 -14.84 -15.76
C ASP A 301 18.09 -13.49 -15.91
N VAL A 302 18.32 -12.59 -14.95
CA VAL A 302 17.73 -11.24 -14.93
C VAL A 302 18.71 -10.14 -15.37
N THR A 303 19.95 -10.51 -15.70
CA THR A 303 21.00 -9.56 -16.13
C THR A 303 20.55 -8.60 -17.25
N PRO A 304 19.73 -9.02 -18.25
CA PRO A 304 19.25 -8.12 -19.30
C PRO A 304 18.31 -7.01 -18.79
N TYR A 305 17.58 -7.24 -17.70
CA TYR A 305 16.56 -6.30 -17.19
C TYR A 305 17.12 -5.29 -16.18
N LEU A 306 18.19 -5.64 -15.45
CA LEU A 306 18.75 -4.79 -14.38
C LEU A 306 19.02 -3.33 -14.80
N PRO A 307 19.51 -3.03 -16.04
CA PRO A 307 19.75 -1.64 -16.44
C PRO A 307 18.50 -0.76 -16.41
N HIS A 308 17.29 -1.31 -16.55
CA HIS A 308 16.04 -0.53 -16.52
C HIS A 308 15.77 0.10 -15.15
N LEU A 309 16.27 -0.48 -14.05
CA LEU A 309 16.16 0.11 -12.72
C LEU A 309 16.92 1.44 -12.57
N LEU A 310 17.90 1.72 -13.44
CA LEU A 310 18.64 2.99 -13.41
C LEU A 310 17.76 4.19 -13.82
N THR A 311 16.62 3.98 -14.45
CA THR A 311 15.61 5.02 -14.72
C THR A 311 15.17 5.72 -13.44
N PHE A 312 15.12 5.00 -12.34
CA PHE A 312 14.68 5.50 -11.04
C PHE A 312 15.82 6.04 -10.18
N GLU A 313 17.07 6.02 -10.68
CA GLU A 313 18.25 6.48 -9.95
C GLU A 313 18.25 8.01 -9.80
N ARG A 314 18.58 8.49 -8.60
CA ARG A 314 18.81 9.89 -8.26
C ARG A 314 20.21 10.05 -7.66
N ASP A 315 20.58 11.25 -7.30
CA ASP A 315 21.95 11.54 -6.81
C ASP A 315 22.30 10.66 -5.60
N SER A 316 21.38 10.49 -4.63
CA SER A 316 21.66 9.79 -3.37
C SER A 316 20.69 8.65 -3.01
N TYR A 317 19.71 8.35 -3.86
CA TYR A 317 18.71 7.29 -3.63
C TYR A 317 18.03 6.89 -4.94
N PHE A 318 17.08 5.94 -4.83
CA PHE A 318 16.14 5.58 -5.90
C PHE A 318 14.72 5.99 -5.53
N THR A 319 13.97 6.48 -6.51
CA THR A 319 12.54 6.79 -6.38
C THR A 319 11.68 5.59 -6.77
N CYS A 320 10.42 5.54 -6.33
CA CYS A 320 9.47 4.55 -6.81
C CYS A 320 9.04 4.85 -8.25
N TYR A 321 8.63 6.08 -8.52
CA TYR A 321 8.29 6.56 -9.86
C TYR A 321 9.34 7.55 -10.39
N GLU A 322 9.53 7.58 -11.71
CA GLU A 322 10.52 8.45 -12.34
C GLU A 322 10.38 9.94 -11.97
N PHE A 323 9.16 10.40 -11.74
CA PHE A 323 8.86 11.81 -11.43
C PHE A 323 8.83 12.13 -9.93
N GLU A 324 9.01 11.16 -9.08
CA GLU A 324 9.07 11.37 -7.64
C GLU A 324 10.35 12.08 -7.20
N ARG A 325 10.25 12.74 -6.05
CA ARG A 325 11.38 13.44 -5.42
C ARG A 325 11.80 12.82 -4.10
N ASP A 326 10.97 11.94 -3.56
CA ASP A 326 11.19 11.31 -2.26
C ASP A 326 11.49 9.84 -2.44
N GLY A 327 12.51 9.34 -1.73
CA GLY A 327 12.84 7.94 -1.69
C GLY A 327 11.87 7.14 -0.82
N SER A 328 11.93 5.81 -0.95
CA SER A 328 11.30 4.84 -0.07
C SER A 328 12.37 3.87 0.42
N VAL A 329 12.35 3.55 1.72
CA VAL A 329 13.28 2.59 2.31
C VAL A 329 13.12 1.21 1.68
N ALA A 330 11.88 0.75 1.57
CA ALA A 330 11.57 -0.57 1.04
C ALA A 330 11.92 -0.68 -0.47
N VAL A 331 11.65 0.37 -1.27
CA VAL A 331 12.04 0.43 -2.69
C VAL A 331 13.55 0.35 -2.85
N ASN A 332 14.30 1.15 -2.10
CA ASN A 332 15.77 1.12 -2.16
C ASN A 332 16.33 -0.24 -1.72
N ALA A 333 15.72 -0.89 -0.72
CA ALA A 333 16.11 -2.23 -0.28
C ALA A 333 15.86 -3.28 -1.38
N ARG A 334 14.71 -3.25 -2.07
CA ARG A 334 14.40 -4.17 -3.16
C ARG A 334 15.30 -3.95 -4.39
N ILE A 335 15.60 -2.71 -4.74
CA ILE A 335 16.55 -2.39 -5.80
C ILE A 335 17.95 -2.94 -5.46
N ALA A 336 18.41 -2.77 -4.21
CA ALA A 336 19.66 -3.35 -3.76
C ALA A 336 19.65 -4.89 -3.84
N GLU A 337 18.51 -5.53 -3.48
CA GLU A 337 18.35 -6.98 -3.62
C GLU A 337 18.42 -7.43 -5.09
N ALA A 338 17.72 -6.74 -5.99
CA ALA A 338 17.77 -7.05 -7.42
C ALA A 338 19.19 -6.91 -7.99
N PHE A 339 19.89 -5.82 -7.69
CA PHE A 339 21.27 -5.59 -8.10
C PHE A 339 22.27 -6.56 -7.47
N SER A 340 21.93 -7.20 -6.35
CA SER A 340 22.77 -8.23 -5.72
C SER A 340 22.87 -9.52 -6.54
N SER A 341 22.10 -9.66 -7.62
CA SER A 341 22.32 -10.72 -8.62
C SER A 341 23.61 -10.50 -9.45
N GLU A 342 24.09 -9.23 -9.56
CA GLU A 342 25.33 -8.84 -10.26
C GLU A 342 26.13 -7.84 -9.40
N PRO A 343 26.61 -8.25 -8.19
CA PRO A 343 27.04 -7.32 -7.15
C PRO A 343 28.31 -6.53 -7.52
N GLN A 344 29.23 -7.09 -8.34
CA GLN A 344 30.42 -6.34 -8.78
C GLN A 344 30.06 -5.25 -9.79
N ARG A 345 29.09 -5.50 -10.66
CA ARG A 345 28.67 -4.56 -11.70
C ARG A 345 27.91 -3.38 -11.10
N TYR A 346 27.09 -3.62 -10.09
CA TYR A 346 26.18 -2.63 -9.48
C TYR A 346 26.58 -2.22 -8.06
N ALA A 347 27.86 -2.43 -7.67
CA ALA A 347 28.36 -2.03 -6.35
C ALA A 347 28.05 -0.56 -6.01
N PRO A 348 28.23 0.44 -6.89
CA PRO A 348 27.91 1.84 -6.58
C PRO A 348 26.42 2.05 -6.31
N GLN A 349 25.52 1.35 -6.99
CA GLN A 349 24.08 1.44 -6.82
C GLN A 349 23.62 0.80 -5.50
N ILE A 350 24.20 -0.35 -5.16
CA ILE A 350 23.96 -1.01 -3.86
C ILE A 350 24.43 -0.13 -2.72
N GLU A 351 25.63 0.47 -2.82
CA GLU A 351 26.16 1.42 -1.82
C GLU A 351 25.29 2.67 -1.69
N LYS A 352 24.78 3.22 -2.81
CA LYS A 352 23.85 4.35 -2.81
C LYS A 352 22.56 4.01 -2.05
N ALA A 353 21.92 2.89 -2.37
CA ALA A 353 20.70 2.43 -1.71
C ALA A 353 20.95 2.18 -0.21
N ALA A 354 22.07 1.53 0.15
CA ALA A 354 22.47 1.30 1.53
C ALA A 354 22.74 2.60 2.31
N GLY A 355 23.36 3.60 1.66
CA GLY A 355 23.59 4.93 2.23
C GLY A 355 22.28 5.64 2.58
N TYR A 356 21.33 5.68 1.62
CA TYR A 356 20.01 6.22 1.85
C TYR A 356 19.28 5.52 3.00
N ILE A 357 19.27 4.18 3.01
CA ILE A 357 18.64 3.37 4.06
C ILE A 357 19.29 3.66 5.43
N ALA A 358 20.61 3.82 5.48
CA ALA A 358 21.32 4.14 6.71
C ALA A 358 20.88 5.50 7.30
N ASP A 359 20.66 6.50 6.43
CA ASP A 359 20.20 7.85 6.84
C ASP A 359 18.75 7.83 7.36
N GLN A 360 17.92 6.86 6.94
CA GLN A 360 16.53 6.73 7.39
C GLN A 360 16.37 5.82 8.63
N ARG A 361 17.47 5.33 9.20
CA ARG A 361 17.47 4.38 10.31
C ARG A 361 17.01 5.02 11.61
N ILE A 362 16.07 4.36 12.31
CA ILE A 362 15.47 4.83 13.55
C ILE A 362 16.06 4.03 14.73
N ASP A 363 16.43 4.73 15.80
CA ASP A 363 17.01 4.18 17.02
C ASP A 363 18.18 3.22 16.77
N GLY A 364 18.81 3.36 15.61
CA GLY A 364 19.90 2.49 15.20
C GLY A 364 19.48 1.04 14.87
N ALA A 365 18.20 0.71 14.68
CA ALA A 365 17.75 -0.67 14.65
C ALA A 365 16.67 -1.02 13.60
N TYR A 366 15.79 -0.11 13.23
CA TYR A 366 14.64 -0.39 12.39
C TYR A 366 14.29 0.79 11.48
N TRP A 367 13.28 0.60 10.61
CA TRP A 367 12.84 1.58 9.61
C TRP A 367 11.32 1.63 9.49
N TYR A 368 10.81 2.80 9.06
CA TYR A 368 9.49 2.95 8.48
C TYR A 368 9.59 3.12 6.96
N ASP A 369 8.47 2.91 6.28
CA ASP A 369 8.35 3.14 4.84
C ASP A 369 7.08 3.95 4.52
N LYS A 370 7.05 4.59 3.34
CA LYS A 370 5.91 5.41 2.93
C LYS A 370 4.71 4.59 2.44
N TRP A 371 4.93 3.33 2.02
CA TRP A 371 3.90 2.48 1.44
C TRP A 371 3.23 1.54 2.44
N HIS A 372 3.80 1.41 3.63
CA HIS A 372 3.30 0.49 4.65
C HIS A 372 3.55 1.04 6.06
N THR A 373 2.55 0.95 6.93
CA THR A 373 2.65 1.55 8.28
C THR A 373 3.47 0.73 9.28
N SER A 374 3.74 -0.55 8.99
CA SER A 374 4.50 -1.41 9.89
C SER A 374 6.01 -1.20 9.78
N PRO A 375 6.73 -0.95 10.89
CA PRO A 375 8.19 -0.97 10.91
C PRO A 375 8.77 -2.36 10.62
N TYR A 376 8.05 -3.44 10.92
CA TYR A 376 8.50 -4.81 10.65
C TYR A 376 8.55 -5.10 9.16
N TYR A 377 7.59 -4.56 8.39
CA TYR A 377 7.59 -4.63 6.93
C TYR A 377 8.85 -3.97 6.34
N ALA A 378 9.08 -2.69 6.65
CA ALA A 378 10.23 -1.96 6.13
C ALA A 378 11.55 -2.62 6.53
N THR A 379 11.68 -3.02 7.81
CA THR A 379 12.86 -3.69 8.35
C THR A 379 13.10 -5.05 7.69
N ALA A 380 12.05 -5.81 7.36
CA ALA A 380 12.18 -7.07 6.65
C ALA A 380 12.79 -6.86 5.26
N HIS A 381 12.29 -5.88 4.50
CA HIS A 381 12.84 -5.58 3.17
C HIS A 381 14.29 -5.08 3.24
N VAL A 382 14.65 -4.29 4.26
CA VAL A 382 16.06 -3.92 4.49
C VAL A 382 16.92 -5.15 4.79
N ALA A 383 16.44 -6.08 5.64
CA ALA A 383 17.16 -7.33 5.89
C ALA A 383 17.31 -8.17 4.62
N PHE A 384 16.28 -8.23 3.77
CA PHE A 384 16.35 -8.97 2.50
C PHE A 384 17.38 -8.41 1.53
N GLY A 385 17.43 -7.09 1.38
CA GLY A 385 18.31 -6.43 0.42
C GLY A 385 19.76 -6.30 0.89
N LEU A 386 19.99 -6.16 2.21
CA LEU A 386 21.27 -5.69 2.70
C LEU A 386 21.99 -6.64 3.68
N ALA A 387 21.34 -7.70 4.21
CA ALA A 387 21.98 -8.56 5.20
C ALA A 387 23.27 -9.23 4.70
N SER A 388 23.36 -9.56 3.41
CA SER A 388 24.54 -10.17 2.80
C SER A 388 25.58 -9.15 2.30
N THR A 389 25.14 -7.94 1.93
CA THR A 389 26.02 -6.92 1.29
C THR A 389 26.53 -5.88 2.30
N THR A 390 25.69 -5.51 3.27
CA THR A 390 25.98 -4.44 4.24
C THR A 390 25.58 -4.87 5.68
N PRO A 391 26.11 -5.99 6.20
CA PRO A 391 25.68 -6.60 7.47
C PRO A 391 25.80 -5.65 8.67
N LYS A 392 26.79 -4.77 8.69
CA LYS A 392 26.99 -3.78 9.76
C LYS A 392 25.79 -2.87 10.00
N LEU A 393 24.99 -2.60 8.99
CA LEU A 393 23.79 -1.79 9.11
C LEU A 393 22.73 -2.49 9.97
N LEU A 394 22.76 -3.82 10.06
CA LEU A 394 21.74 -4.65 10.70
C LEU A 394 22.16 -5.27 12.03
N GLU A 395 23.33 -4.93 12.56
CA GLU A 395 23.87 -5.56 13.80
C GLU A 395 22.93 -5.48 15.00
N THR A 396 22.17 -4.38 15.13
CA THR A 396 21.23 -4.16 16.25
C THR A 396 19.80 -4.59 15.94
N THR A 397 19.48 -4.85 14.67
CA THR A 397 18.12 -5.18 14.24
C THR A 397 17.61 -6.49 14.84
N ALA A 398 18.47 -7.51 14.94
CA ALA A 398 18.09 -8.78 15.58
C ALA A 398 17.74 -8.61 17.07
N GLN A 399 18.45 -7.71 17.77
CA GLN A 399 18.15 -7.39 19.16
C GLN A 399 16.81 -6.67 19.27
N TRP A 400 16.56 -5.67 18.42
CA TRP A 400 15.28 -4.96 18.38
C TRP A 400 14.11 -5.91 18.11
N LEU A 401 14.22 -6.81 17.13
CA LEU A 401 13.19 -7.83 16.86
C LEU A 401 12.91 -8.71 18.10
N ARG A 402 13.95 -9.11 18.84
CA ARG A 402 13.77 -9.91 20.05
C ARG A 402 13.10 -9.13 21.19
N GLU A 403 13.48 -7.87 21.38
CA GLU A 403 12.97 -7.01 22.46
C GLU A 403 11.53 -6.55 22.23
N THR A 404 11.09 -6.46 20.98
CA THR A 404 9.74 -6.03 20.61
C THR A 404 8.75 -7.20 20.42
N GLN A 405 9.20 -8.46 20.62
CA GLN A 405 8.29 -9.60 20.58
C GLN A 405 7.38 -9.64 21.80
N HIS A 406 6.08 -9.75 21.58
CA HIS A 406 5.11 -9.91 22.66
C HIS A 406 5.22 -11.29 23.35
N PRO A 407 4.74 -11.42 24.61
CA PRO A 407 4.75 -12.69 25.32
C PRO A 407 4.00 -13.83 24.62
N ASN A 408 3.00 -13.52 23.79
CA ASN A 408 2.26 -14.50 23.00
C ASN A 408 2.99 -14.95 21.71
N GLY A 409 4.22 -14.45 21.48
CA GLY A 409 5.05 -14.78 20.32
C GLY A 409 4.83 -13.89 19.09
N SER A 410 3.91 -12.94 19.14
CA SER A 410 3.62 -12.02 18.02
C SER A 410 4.48 -10.76 18.05
N TRP A 411 4.39 -9.97 16.96
CA TRP A 411 4.87 -8.60 16.87
C TRP A 411 3.77 -7.67 16.39
N GLY A 412 3.98 -6.39 16.64
CA GLY A 412 3.17 -5.32 16.06
C GLY A 412 2.23 -4.63 17.01
N ALA A 413 1.33 -3.83 16.44
CA ALA A 413 0.41 -2.97 17.17
C ALA A 413 -0.55 -3.77 18.08
N ALA A 414 -1.06 -3.12 19.13
CA ALA A 414 -1.96 -3.68 20.13
C ALA A 414 -1.36 -4.92 20.82
N GLN A 415 -1.88 -6.11 20.59
CA GLN A 415 -1.39 -7.38 21.14
C GLN A 415 -0.76 -8.28 20.07
N GLY A 416 -0.30 -7.67 18.98
CA GLY A 416 0.30 -8.32 17.82
C GLY A 416 -0.62 -8.37 16.62
N GLN A 417 -0.01 -8.31 15.44
CA GLN A 417 -0.70 -8.41 14.15
C GLN A 417 -0.10 -9.56 13.34
N PRO A 418 -0.92 -10.35 12.64
CA PRO A 418 -0.44 -11.49 11.85
C PRO A 418 0.55 -11.09 10.75
N GLU A 419 0.31 -9.98 10.05
CA GLU A 419 1.18 -9.46 9.00
C GLU A 419 2.52 -8.99 9.56
N GLU A 420 2.52 -8.19 10.64
CA GLU A 420 3.73 -7.72 11.30
C GLU A 420 4.54 -8.89 11.87
N THR A 421 3.87 -9.88 12.43
CA THR A 421 4.51 -11.10 12.93
C THR A 421 5.16 -11.89 11.81
N ALA A 422 4.49 -12.02 10.66
CA ALA A 422 5.06 -12.70 9.51
C ALA A 422 6.31 -11.98 8.98
N TYR A 423 6.28 -10.65 8.82
CA TYR A 423 7.45 -9.89 8.38
C TYR A 423 8.59 -9.91 9.42
N ALA A 424 8.30 -9.89 10.71
CA ALA A 424 9.33 -10.04 11.76
C ALA A 424 10.02 -11.40 11.67
N VAL A 425 9.28 -12.49 11.46
CA VAL A 425 9.84 -13.84 11.24
C VAL A 425 10.70 -13.89 9.99
N LEU A 426 10.22 -13.35 8.87
CA LEU A 426 10.97 -13.29 7.61
C LEU A 426 12.26 -12.48 7.74
N ALA A 427 12.21 -11.34 8.46
CA ALA A 427 13.39 -10.52 8.75
C ALA A 427 14.40 -11.30 9.60
N LEU A 428 13.94 -11.93 10.66
CA LEU A 428 14.80 -12.65 11.59
C LEU A 428 15.46 -13.87 10.90
N ASP A 429 14.73 -14.61 10.07
CA ASP A 429 15.29 -15.65 9.23
C ASP A 429 16.43 -15.12 8.34
N ALA A 430 16.22 -14.00 7.65
CA ALA A 430 17.26 -13.40 6.81
C ALA A 430 18.51 -13.02 7.62
N LEU A 431 18.34 -12.52 8.84
CA LEU A 431 19.44 -12.19 9.74
C LEU A 431 20.17 -13.44 10.26
N VAL A 432 19.45 -14.53 10.54
CA VAL A 432 20.04 -15.82 10.90
C VAL A 432 20.86 -16.38 9.76
N GLN A 433 20.33 -16.38 8.53
CA GLN A 433 21.05 -16.84 7.34
C GLN A 433 22.32 -16.02 7.07
N ALA A 434 22.31 -14.73 7.39
CA ALA A 434 23.48 -13.86 7.28
C ALA A 434 24.47 -13.96 8.47
N GLY A 435 24.18 -14.78 9.48
CA GLY A 435 25.01 -14.92 10.69
C GLY A 435 24.92 -13.73 11.67
N LEU A 436 23.93 -12.86 11.50
CA LEU A 436 23.70 -11.68 12.35
C LEU A 436 22.79 -11.94 13.55
N ALA A 437 22.12 -13.08 13.57
CA ALA A 437 21.30 -13.54 14.69
C ALA A 437 21.60 -15.01 15.00
N THR A 438 21.76 -15.33 16.30
CA THR A 438 22.03 -16.70 16.77
C THR A 438 20.91 -17.24 17.65
N ASP A 439 20.12 -16.36 18.27
CA ASP A 439 18.95 -16.73 19.06
C ASP A 439 17.73 -16.90 18.15
N ILE A 440 17.35 -18.15 17.95
CA ILE A 440 16.19 -18.56 17.14
C ILE A 440 14.89 -18.72 17.95
N SER A 441 14.95 -18.55 19.27
CA SER A 441 13.77 -18.74 20.14
C SER A 441 12.58 -17.84 19.79
N PRO A 442 12.75 -16.61 19.23
CA PRO A 442 11.62 -15.83 18.76
C PRO A 442 10.86 -16.47 17.60
N LEU A 443 11.54 -17.18 16.69
CA LEU A 443 10.93 -17.88 15.55
C LEU A 443 10.01 -19.01 16.03
N THR A 444 10.47 -19.80 17.01
CA THR A 444 9.67 -20.91 17.55
C THR A 444 8.45 -20.41 18.32
N ARG A 445 8.55 -19.27 19.03
CA ARG A 445 7.39 -18.67 19.72
C ARG A 445 6.35 -18.13 18.74
N ALA A 446 6.79 -17.52 17.63
CA ALA A 446 5.89 -16.97 16.61
C ALA A 446 5.09 -18.05 15.85
N TYR A 447 5.63 -19.25 15.73
CA TYR A 447 5.02 -20.35 14.98
C TYR A 447 3.59 -20.65 15.44
N ALA A 448 3.36 -20.79 16.74
CA ALA A 448 2.03 -21.09 17.28
C ALA A 448 1.02 -19.97 17.01
N TYR A 449 1.46 -18.71 17.12
CA TYR A 449 0.63 -17.54 16.82
C TYR A 449 0.22 -17.53 15.34
N LEU A 450 1.17 -17.69 14.43
CA LEU A 450 0.90 -17.68 12.98
C LEU A 450 0.04 -18.86 12.53
N CYS A 451 0.24 -20.07 13.11
CA CYS A 451 -0.62 -21.22 12.82
C CYS A 451 -2.09 -20.92 13.15
N HIS A 452 -2.35 -20.31 14.30
CA HIS A 452 -3.71 -19.94 14.69
C HIS A 452 -4.36 -19.01 13.66
N HIS A 453 -3.64 -17.97 13.22
CA HIS A 453 -4.16 -16.99 12.26
C HIS A 453 -4.18 -17.45 10.79
N LEU A 454 -3.46 -18.52 10.45
CA LEU A 454 -3.55 -19.12 9.12
C LEU A 454 -4.86 -19.92 8.93
N ASP A 455 -5.34 -20.57 10.00
CA ASP A 455 -6.50 -21.46 9.96
C ASP A 455 -7.83 -20.72 10.21
N ASP A 456 -7.77 -19.50 10.73
CA ASP A 456 -8.94 -18.67 10.98
C ASP A 456 -9.34 -17.92 9.69
N ASN A 457 -10.39 -18.44 9.01
CA ASN A 457 -10.94 -17.82 7.81
C ASN A 457 -11.69 -16.51 8.10
N ASP A 458 -12.06 -16.27 9.36
CA ASP A 458 -12.75 -15.05 9.81
C ASP A 458 -11.78 -13.97 10.30
N THR A 459 -10.46 -14.23 10.30
CA THR A 459 -9.46 -13.24 10.67
C THR A 459 -9.54 -12.04 9.73
N GLN A 460 -9.95 -10.90 10.29
CA GLN A 460 -9.81 -9.60 9.65
C GLN A 460 -8.39 -9.07 9.89
N TYR A 461 -7.65 -8.86 8.82
CA TYR A 461 -6.33 -8.25 8.91
C TYR A 461 -6.46 -6.73 9.01
N ALA A 462 -5.61 -6.11 9.85
CA ALA A 462 -5.57 -4.67 9.97
C ALA A 462 -5.10 -4.01 8.67
N GLU A 463 -5.60 -2.82 8.40
CA GLU A 463 -5.23 -2.00 7.26
C GLU A 463 -3.88 -1.34 7.52
N MET A 464 -2.84 -1.78 6.83
CA MET A 464 -1.46 -1.29 6.99
C MET A 464 -0.82 -0.80 5.70
N TRP A 465 -1.41 -1.15 4.54
CA TRP A 465 -0.97 -0.63 3.26
C TRP A 465 -1.47 0.79 3.05
N ASN A 466 -0.57 1.66 2.59
CA ASN A 466 -0.79 3.09 2.57
C ASN A 466 -1.14 3.59 1.17
N GLY A 467 -2.38 4.05 1.03
CA GLY A 467 -2.88 4.79 -0.11
C GLY A 467 -3.31 6.20 0.30
N ARG A 468 -4.42 6.70 -0.22
CA ARG A 468 -5.08 7.91 0.32
C ARG A 468 -5.86 7.61 1.59
N GLY A 469 -6.29 6.37 1.77
CA GLY A 469 -6.68 5.74 3.02
C GLY A 469 -5.90 4.46 3.21
N LEU A 470 -5.87 3.93 4.43
CA LEU A 470 -5.28 2.63 4.67
C LEU A 470 -6.15 1.50 4.12
N PHE A 471 -5.49 0.43 3.67
CA PHE A 471 -6.15 -0.79 3.21
C PHE A 471 -5.35 -2.03 3.59
N THR A 472 -5.99 -3.19 3.53
CA THR A 472 -5.30 -4.48 3.62
C THR A 472 -5.44 -5.25 2.31
N ALA A 473 -4.45 -6.10 2.02
CA ALA A 473 -4.45 -7.03 0.91
C ALA A 473 -4.35 -8.47 1.47
N PRO A 474 -5.46 -9.14 1.76
CA PRO A 474 -5.48 -10.42 2.50
C PRO A 474 -4.63 -11.52 1.88
N HIS A 475 -4.52 -11.56 0.56
CA HIS A 475 -3.66 -12.53 -0.13
C HIS A 475 -2.16 -12.29 0.16
N LEU A 476 -1.74 -11.02 0.30
CA LEU A 476 -0.35 -10.67 0.60
C LEU A 476 -0.02 -11.05 2.04
N THR A 477 -0.89 -10.71 2.98
CA THR A 477 -0.74 -11.09 4.39
C THR A 477 -0.68 -12.62 4.55
N ARG A 478 -1.60 -13.36 3.89
CA ARG A 478 -1.60 -14.83 3.92
C ARG A 478 -0.33 -15.43 3.29
N SER A 479 0.15 -14.85 2.19
CA SER A 479 1.40 -15.26 1.56
C SER A 479 2.59 -15.10 2.51
N ALA A 480 2.69 -13.95 3.18
CA ALA A 480 3.71 -13.70 4.18
C ALA A 480 3.63 -14.70 5.36
N ILE A 481 2.42 -14.99 5.87
CA ILE A 481 2.20 -15.97 6.96
C ILE A 481 2.63 -17.38 6.52
N ILE A 482 2.21 -17.85 5.34
CA ILE A 482 2.58 -19.16 4.80
C ILE A 482 4.10 -19.28 4.70
N SER A 483 4.76 -18.25 4.18
CA SER A 483 6.21 -18.21 3.99
C SER A 483 6.96 -18.16 5.31
N ALA A 484 6.51 -17.34 6.26
CA ALA A 484 7.07 -17.26 7.60
C ALA A 484 6.96 -18.58 8.36
N LEU A 485 5.80 -19.25 8.29
CA LEU A 485 5.61 -20.57 8.89
C LEU A 485 6.52 -21.61 8.26
N HIS A 486 6.67 -21.60 6.93
CA HIS A 486 7.56 -22.54 6.23
C HIS A 486 9.01 -22.38 6.71
N LEU A 487 9.52 -21.17 6.78
CA LEU A 487 10.87 -20.91 7.27
C LEU A 487 11.02 -21.26 8.75
N ALA A 488 10.03 -20.92 9.58
CA ALA A 488 10.07 -21.22 11.01
C ALA A 488 10.11 -22.73 11.30
N THR A 489 9.57 -23.60 10.43
CA THR A 489 9.65 -25.06 10.60
C THR A 489 11.08 -25.60 10.60
N ALA A 490 12.03 -24.90 9.97
CA ALA A 490 13.44 -25.30 9.96
C ALA A 490 14.11 -25.14 11.35
N TYR A 491 13.47 -24.43 12.27
CA TYR A 491 13.98 -24.10 13.59
C TYR A 491 13.21 -24.82 14.73
N LEU A 492 12.20 -25.62 14.42
CA LEU A 492 11.45 -26.43 15.39
C LEU A 492 12.12 -27.78 15.66
#